data_41743e57f871e01efb94218f0bdbb7ad
#
_entry.id   41743e57f871e01efb94218f0bdbb7ad
#
_cell.length_a   1.000
_cell.length_b   1.000
_cell.length_c   1.000
_cell.angle_alpha   90.00
_cell.angle_beta   90.00
_cell.angle_gamma   90.00
#
_symmetry.space_group_name_H-M   'P 1'
#
loop_
_entity.id
_entity.type
_entity.pdbx_description
1 polymer ?
#
loop_
_entity_poly.entity_id
_entity_poly.type
_entity_poly.pdbx_seq_one_letter_code
_entity_poly.pdbx_strand_id
1 'polypeptide(L)'
;MKRVFKYRFSRRTLYLSAFYILVLALIGLGLHSLYIGGYLSAWFVSLVVALFALMSLSIPRKIVVKKATVEILCLLDMTEIPRMEIASVQRVDPRQMRWVVPLFGGYGFFGYYGYYFDLKTFEKVVVYASEWKNLVEIVDIYEQRYYLSLIHISEPTRL
;
A
#
# COMPACT_ATOMS: atom_id res chain seq x y z
N MET A 1 -16.59 -13.36 -16.75
CA MET A 1 -15.18 -13.77 -16.80
C MET A 1 -14.53 -13.25 -15.53
N LYS A 2 -13.85 -14.10 -14.76
CA LYS A 2 -13.14 -13.72 -13.52
C LYS A 2 -11.68 -13.60 -13.85
N ARG A 3 -11.06 -12.43 -13.66
CA ARG A 3 -9.61 -12.23 -13.81
C ARG A 3 -8.98 -12.02 -12.44
N VAL A 4 -7.92 -12.75 -12.15
CA VAL A 4 -7.20 -12.70 -10.87
C VAL A 4 -5.78 -12.20 -11.13
N PHE A 5 -5.43 -11.09 -10.52
CA PHE A 5 -4.11 -10.51 -10.60
C PHE A 5 -3.40 -10.69 -9.25
N LYS A 6 -2.25 -11.38 -9.25
CA LYS A 6 -1.44 -11.56 -8.04
C LYS A 6 -0.57 -10.33 -7.82
N TYR A 7 -0.51 -9.86 -6.59
CA TYR A 7 0.37 -8.78 -6.20
C TYR A 7 1.84 -9.23 -6.27
N ARG A 8 2.67 -8.46 -6.98
CA ARG A 8 4.12 -8.69 -7.06
C ARG A 8 4.85 -7.53 -6.42
N PHE A 9 5.79 -7.83 -5.54
CA PHE A 9 6.65 -6.82 -4.94
C PHE A 9 7.65 -6.29 -5.97
N SER A 10 7.80 -4.97 -6.03
CA SER A 10 8.85 -4.33 -6.80
C SER A 10 10.21 -4.53 -6.14
N ARG A 11 11.28 -4.67 -6.93
CA ARG A 11 12.65 -4.74 -6.39
C ARG A 11 12.98 -3.51 -5.52
N ARG A 12 12.50 -2.34 -5.93
CA ARG A 12 12.71 -1.10 -5.18
C ARG A 12 12.05 -1.14 -3.80
N THR A 13 10.81 -1.63 -3.70
CA THR A 13 10.11 -1.75 -2.43
C THR A 13 10.75 -2.79 -1.51
N LEU A 14 11.31 -3.87 -2.05
CA LEU A 14 12.06 -4.86 -1.28
C LEU A 14 13.35 -4.25 -0.70
N TYR A 15 14.12 -3.49 -1.49
CA TYR A 15 15.31 -2.78 -0.98
C TYR A 15 14.97 -1.76 0.09
N LEU A 16 13.91 -0.97 -0.10
CA LEU A 16 13.44 -0.01 0.90
C LEU A 16 13.01 -0.72 2.20
N SER A 17 12.29 -1.82 2.08
CA SER A 17 11.89 -2.62 3.25
C SER A 17 13.10 -3.17 4.00
N ALA A 18 14.09 -3.71 3.29
CA ALA A 18 15.34 -4.19 3.90
C ALA A 18 16.09 -3.06 4.59
N PHE A 19 16.15 -1.88 3.98
CA PHE A 19 16.77 -0.70 4.56
C PHE A 19 16.06 -0.26 5.85
N TYR A 20 14.72 -0.18 5.87
CA TYR A 20 13.97 0.15 7.08
C TYR A 20 14.20 -0.87 8.20
N ILE A 21 14.19 -2.17 7.88
CA ILE A 21 14.46 -3.23 8.86
C ILE A 21 15.88 -3.07 9.43
N LEU A 22 16.86 -2.80 8.58
CA LEU A 22 18.26 -2.59 9.02
C LEU A 22 18.37 -1.39 9.95
N VAL A 23 17.79 -0.25 9.60
CA VAL A 23 17.80 0.97 10.44
C VAL A 23 17.16 0.70 11.79
N LEU A 24 16.00 0.04 11.81
CA LEU A 24 15.31 -0.29 13.05
C LEU A 24 16.11 -1.28 13.93
N ALA A 25 16.79 -2.25 13.31
CA ALA A 25 17.68 -3.15 14.01
C ALA A 25 18.87 -2.42 14.64
N LEU A 26 19.49 -1.48 13.92
CA LEU A 26 20.57 -0.64 14.45
C LEU A 26 20.12 0.25 15.62
N ILE A 27 18.92 0.82 15.53
CA ILE A 27 18.33 1.59 16.63
C ILE A 27 18.13 0.69 17.86
N GLY A 28 17.58 -0.52 17.66
CA GLY A 28 17.35 -1.50 18.73
C GLY A 28 18.66 -1.90 19.42
N LEU A 29 19.73 -2.15 18.64
CA LEU A 29 21.05 -2.44 19.15
C LEU A 29 21.66 -1.26 19.93
N GLY A 30 21.49 -0.04 19.40
CA GLY A 30 21.93 1.18 20.07
C GLY A 30 21.23 1.37 21.43
N LEU A 31 19.92 1.19 21.48
CA LEU A 31 19.16 1.27 22.73
C LEU A 31 19.59 0.18 23.73
N HIS A 32 19.90 -1.04 23.24
CA HIS A 32 20.40 -2.10 24.09
C HIS A 32 21.78 -1.78 24.68
N SER A 33 22.66 -1.13 23.92
CA SER A 33 23.98 -0.73 24.40
C SER A 33 23.96 0.44 25.40
N LEU A 34 22.98 1.33 25.29
CA LEU A 34 22.84 2.51 26.15
C LEU A 34 22.16 2.20 27.49
N TYR A 35 21.37 1.14 27.57
CA TYR A 35 20.58 0.82 28.74
C TYR A 35 20.91 -0.57 29.30
N ILE A 36 21.59 -0.61 30.44
CA ILE A 36 22.09 -1.85 31.07
C ILE A 36 20.94 -2.82 31.47
N GLY A 37 19.74 -2.31 31.75
CA GLY A 37 18.59 -3.14 32.13
C GLY A 37 17.88 -3.86 31.00
N GLY A 38 18.14 -3.51 29.74
CA GLY A 38 17.53 -4.15 28.55
C GLY A 38 16.04 -3.91 28.34
N TYR A 39 15.33 -3.34 29.30
CA TYR A 39 13.87 -3.14 29.20
C TYR A 39 13.47 -2.19 28.07
N LEU A 40 14.23 -1.12 27.85
CA LEU A 40 13.92 -0.14 26.81
C LEU A 40 14.04 -0.76 25.40
N SER A 41 15.07 -1.55 25.17
CA SER A 41 15.26 -2.26 23.90
C SER A 41 14.18 -3.32 23.69
N ALA A 42 13.78 -4.05 24.75
CA ALA A 42 12.72 -5.04 24.68
C ALA A 42 11.36 -4.39 24.32
N TRP A 43 11.01 -3.27 24.96
CA TRP A 43 9.82 -2.51 24.63
C TRP A 43 9.84 -1.98 23.19
N PHE A 44 10.97 -1.43 22.76
CA PHE A 44 11.14 -0.95 21.38
C PHE A 44 10.96 -2.07 20.36
N VAL A 45 11.61 -3.21 20.55
CA VAL A 45 11.51 -4.37 19.66
C VAL A 45 10.07 -4.89 19.63
N SER A 46 9.41 -5.00 20.78
CA SER A 46 8.00 -5.44 20.86
C SER A 46 7.06 -4.50 20.09
N LEU A 47 7.25 -3.19 20.25
CA LEU A 47 6.47 -2.18 19.52
C LEU A 47 6.69 -2.29 18.01
N VAL A 48 7.95 -2.39 17.57
CA VAL A 48 8.31 -2.52 16.16
C VAL A 48 7.71 -3.79 15.56
N VAL A 49 7.80 -4.93 16.25
CA VAL A 49 7.22 -6.20 15.79
C VAL A 49 5.69 -6.09 15.68
N ALA A 50 5.03 -5.48 16.67
CA ALA A 50 3.59 -5.26 16.63
C ALA A 50 3.17 -4.36 15.44
N LEU A 51 3.88 -3.26 15.21
CA LEU A 51 3.63 -2.38 14.06
C LEU A 51 3.84 -3.11 12.72
N PHE A 52 4.90 -3.89 12.58
CA PHE A 52 5.13 -4.67 11.37
C PHE A 52 4.07 -5.74 11.17
N ALA A 53 3.62 -6.40 12.22
CA ALA A 53 2.53 -7.34 12.14
C ALA A 53 1.25 -6.66 11.64
N LEU A 54 0.84 -5.53 12.23
CA LEU A 54 -0.32 -4.76 11.80
C LEU A 54 -0.20 -4.28 10.35
N MET A 55 0.96 -3.75 9.96
CA MET A 55 1.19 -3.31 8.59
C MET A 55 1.14 -4.46 7.59
N SER A 56 1.66 -5.64 7.94
CA SER A 56 1.65 -6.81 7.06
C SER A 56 0.23 -7.31 6.76
N LEU A 57 -0.72 -7.10 7.67
CA LEU A 57 -2.12 -7.49 7.50
C LEU A 57 -2.83 -6.65 6.42
N SER A 58 -2.38 -5.42 6.22
CA SER A 58 -2.95 -4.49 5.23
C SER A 58 -2.32 -4.62 3.83
N ILE A 59 -1.30 -5.47 3.65
CA ILE A 59 -0.65 -5.66 2.35
C ILE A 59 -1.62 -6.36 1.39
N PRO A 60 -1.89 -5.75 0.21
CA PRO A 60 -2.74 -6.38 -0.80
C PRO A 60 -2.07 -7.61 -1.37
N ARG A 61 -2.79 -8.72 -1.49
CA ARG A 61 -2.31 -9.99 -2.06
C ARG A 61 -2.78 -10.24 -3.47
N LYS A 62 -4.04 -9.90 -3.74
CA LYS A 62 -4.69 -10.17 -5.02
C LYS A 62 -5.68 -9.06 -5.34
N ILE A 63 -5.78 -8.75 -6.62
CA ILE A 63 -6.87 -7.95 -7.17
C ILE A 63 -7.68 -8.89 -8.05
N VAL A 64 -8.96 -9.01 -7.78
CA VAL A 64 -9.88 -9.88 -8.51
C VAL A 64 -10.91 -9.01 -9.23
N VAL A 65 -10.84 -9.00 -10.54
CA VAL A 65 -11.82 -8.30 -11.38
C VAL A 65 -12.90 -9.30 -11.78
N LYS A 66 -14.09 -9.15 -11.22
CA LYS A 66 -15.30 -9.90 -11.57
C LYS A 66 -16.15 -9.11 -12.58
N LYS A 67 -17.24 -9.71 -13.05
CA LYS A 67 -18.18 -9.02 -13.96
C LYS A 67 -18.85 -7.82 -13.30
N ALA A 68 -19.19 -7.93 -12.02
CA ALA A 68 -19.96 -6.94 -11.27
C ALA A 68 -19.11 -6.12 -10.29
N THR A 69 -17.94 -6.61 -9.85
CA THR A 69 -17.16 -6.02 -8.76
C THR A 69 -15.66 -6.09 -9.02
N VAL A 70 -14.92 -5.15 -8.45
CA VAL A 70 -13.47 -5.17 -8.31
C VAL A 70 -13.15 -5.41 -6.86
N GLU A 71 -12.53 -6.54 -6.53
CA GLU A 71 -12.17 -6.93 -5.17
C GLU A 71 -10.66 -6.80 -4.97
N ILE A 72 -10.27 -6.11 -3.92
CA ILE A 72 -8.89 -5.99 -3.46
C ILE A 72 -8.77 -6.81 -2.18
N LEU A 73 -8.09 -7.94 -2.28
CA LEU A 73 -7.91 -8.86 -1.16
C LEU A 73 -6.59 -8.57 -0.46
N CYS A 74 -6.68 -8.04 0.75
CA CYS A 74 -5.59 -7.95 1.71
C CYS A 74 -5.54 -9.23 2.57
N LEU A 75 -4.69 -9.28 3.58
CA LEU A 75 -4.58 -10.46 4.44
C LEU A 75 -5.81 -10.62 5.34
N LEU A 76 -6.28 -9.55 5.96
CA LEU A 76 -7.45 -9.51 6.85
C LEU A 76 -8.59 -8.67 6.31
N ASP A 77 -8.33 -7.80 5.35
CA ASP A 77 -9.32 -6.86 4.85
C ASP A 77 -9.62 -7.14 3.36
N MET A 78 -10.84 -6.88 2.97
CA MET A 78 -11.29 -7.00 1.59
C MET A 78 -12.04 -5.73 1.20
N THR A 79 -11.47 -4.98 0.28
CA THR A 79 -12.15 -3.84 -0.32
C THR A 79 -12.86 -4.29 -1.58
N GLU A 80 -14.17 -4.13 -1.61
CA GLU A 80 -15.01 -4.45 -2.76
C GLU A 80 -15.56 -3.15 -3.35
N ILE A 81 -15.32 -2.95 -4.65
CA ILE A 81 -15.81 -1.79 -5.40
C ILE A 81 -16.79 -2.31 -6.45
N PRO A 82 -18.12 -2.11 -6.27
CA PRO A 82 -19.11 -2.47 -7.28
C PRO A 82 -18.86 -1.68 -8.55
N ARG A 83 -18.90 -2.34 -9.71
CA ARG A 83 -18.70 -1.66 -11.00
C ARG A 83 -19.74 -0.58 -11.29
N MET A 84 -20.94 -0.77 -10.77
CA MET A 84 -22.02 0.23 -10.90
C MET A 84 -21.71 1.52 -10.13
N GLU A 85 -20.85 1.45 -9.13
CA GLU A 85 -20.43 2.59 -8.32
C GLU A 85 -19.15 3.26 -8.87
N ILE A 86 -18.53 2.71 -9.91
CA ILE A 86 -17.34 3.31 -10.52
C ILE A 86 -17.79 4.46 -11.44
N ALA A 87 -17.49 5.69 -11.04
CA ALA A 87 -17.77 6.88 -11.80
C ALA A 87 -16.74 7.12 -12.91
N SER A 88 -15.45 6.91 -12.61
CA SER A 88 -14.39 7.08 -13.59
C SER A 88 -13.18 6.18 -13.33
N VAL A 89 -12.44 5.86 -14.40
CA VAL A 89 -11.17 5.14 -14.34
C VAL A 89 -10.17 5.86 -15.24
N GLN A 90 -9.08 6.35 -14.66
CA GLN A 90 -8.06 7.08 -15.42
C GLN A 90 -6.63 6.74 -14.96
N ARG A 91 -5.65 6.98 -15.80
CA ARG A 91 -4.25 6.85 -15.39
C ARG A 91 -3.82 8.07 -14.58
N VAL A 92 -3.11 7.82 -13.48
CA VAL A 92 -2.58 8.89 -12.65
C VAL A 92 -1.32 9.47 -13.27
N ASP A 93 -1.23 10.79 -13.37
CA ASP A 93 0.01 11.47 -13.75
C ASP A 93 1.07 11.27 -12.64
N PRO A 94 2.28 10.78 -12.97
CA PRO A 94 3.37 10.66 -11.98
C PRO A 94 3.70 11.97 -11.25
N ARG A 95 3.41 13.12 -11.85
CA ARG A 95 3.59 14.44 -11.22
C ARG A 95 2.61 14.68 -10.07
N GLN A 96 1.39 14.18 -10.17
CA GLN A 96 0.37 14.29 -9.13
C GLN A 96 0.78 13.51 -7.88
N MET A 97 1.43 12.37 -8.06
CA MET A 97 1.89 11.51 -6.96
C MET A 97 2.92 12.17 -6.02
N ARG A 98 3.54 13.27 -6.43
CA ARG A 98 4.46 14.04 -5.56
C ARG A 98 3.74 14.74 -4.40
N TRP A 99 2.45 15.00 -4.55
CA TRP A 99 1.62 15.69 -3.57
C TRP A 99 0.81 14.73 -2.68
N VAL A 100 0.97 13.43 -2.89
CA VAL A 100 0.27 12.40 -2.13
C VAL A 100 1.16 11.93 -0.98
N VAL A 101 0.73 12.20 0.24
CA VAL A 101 1.46 11.88 1.47
C VAL A 101 0.75 10.77 2.25
N PRO A 102 1.47 9.87 2.91
CA PRO A 102 0.86 8.81 3.71
C PRO A 102 0.24 9.38 4.99
N LEU A 103 -1.00 8.99 5.28
CA LEU A 103 -1.65 9.24 6.56
C LEU A 103 -1.54 8.01 7.47
N PHE A 104 -1.94 6.84 6.95
CA PHE A 104 -1.91 5.58 7.68
C PHE A 104 -1.73 4.42 6.71
N GLY A 105 -0.66 3.65 6.89
CA GLY A 105 -0.35 2.51 6.03
C GLY A 105 1.13 2.40 5.70
N GLY A 106 1.45 1.57 4.68
CA GLY A 106 2.82 1.34 4.24
C GLY A 106 3.27 2.31 3.16
N TYR A 107 4.42 2.96 3.37
CA TYR A 107 5.10 3.77 2.36
C TYR A 107 6.46 3.15 2.02
N GLY A 108 6.50 2.40 0.93
CA GLY A 108 7.71 1.68 0.49
C GLY A 108 8.03 0.40 1.28
N PHE A 109 7.31 0.08 2.35
CA PHE A 109 7.45 -1.16 3.10
C PHE A 109 6.55 -2.24 2.49
N PHE A 110 7.13 -3.16 1.74
CA PHE A 110 6.44 -4.17 0.91
C PHE A 110 5.39 -3.61 -0.05
N GLY A 111 5.45 -2.31 -0.36
CA GLY A 111 4.53 -1.63 -1.26
C GLY A 111 4.05 -0.28 -0.71
N TYR A 112 3.02 0.22 -1.34
CA TYR A 112 2.33 1.45 -0.96
C TYR A 112 0.86 1.09 -0.78
N TYR A 113 0.37 1.14 0.46
CA TYR A 113 -0.99 0.70 0.77
C TYR A 113 -1.53 1.45 1.99
N GLY A 114 -2.84 1.59 2.03
CA GLY A 114 -3.57 2.27 3.09
C GLY A 114 -4.08 3.64 2.68
N TYR A 115 -4.26 4.50 3.67
CA TYR A 115 -4.82 5.83 3.49
C TYR A 115 -3.73 6.87 3.27
N TYR A 116 -3.94 7.68 2.24
CA TYR A 116 -3.07 8.78 1.86
C TYR A 116 -3.89 10.06 1.74
N PHE A 117 -3.22 11.18 1.71
CA PHE A 117 -3.81 12.49 1.54
C PHE A 117 -3.18 13.19 0.34
N ASP A 118 -3.99 13.63 -0.58
CA ASP A 118 -3.53 14.45 -1.72
C ASP A 118 -3.55 15.92 -1.30
N LEU A 119 -2.38 16.52 -1.15
CA LEU A 119 -2.21 17.92 -0.77
C LEU A 119 -2.70 18.90 -1.84
N LYS A 120 -2.88 18.45 -3.08
CA LYS A 120 -3.34 19.29 -4.18
C LYS A 120 -4.85 19.40 -4.22
N THR A 121 -5.55 18.31 -4.00
CA THR A 121 -7.03 18.28 -4.00
C THR A 121 -7.62 18.38 -2.60
N PHE A 122 -6.78 18.25 -1.56
CA PHE A 122 -7.18 18.18 -0.15
C PHE A 122 -8.14 17.01 0.15
N GLU A 123 -7.96 15.91 -0.57
CA GLU A 123 -8.81 14.74 -0.45
C GLU A 123 -8.05 13.52 0.06
N LYS A 124 -8.80 12.65 0.74
CA LYS A 124 -8.31 11.36 1.19
C LYS A 124 -8.36 10.37 0.04
N VAL A 125 -7.26 9.66 -0.20
CA VAL A 125 -7.15 8.62 -1.22
C VAL A 125 -6.73 7.30 -0.59
N VAL A 126 -7.20 6.20 -1.16
CA VAL A 126 -6.80 4.85 -0.75
C VAL A 126 -5.86 4.30 -1.79
N VAL A 127 -4.67 3.88 -1.37
CA VAL A 127 -3.63 3.38 -2.28
C VAL A 127 -3.41 1.88 -2.06
N TYR A 128 -3.35 1.12 -3.14
CA TYR A 128 -2.97 -0.29 -3.17
C TYR A 128 -2.02 -0.52 -4.34
N ALA A 129 -0.75 -0.21 -4.14
CA ALA A 129 0.24 -0.23 -5.21
C ALA A 129 1.54 -0.92 -4.79
N SER A 130 2.11 -1.71 -5.69
CA SER A 130 3.46 -2.27 -5.54
C SER A 130 4.55 -1.29 -5.95
N GLU A 131 4.21 -0.33 -6.81
CA GLU A 131 5.11 0.71 -7.28
C GLU A 131 4.41 2.07 -7.25
N TRP A 132 5.22 3.13 -7.10
CA TRP A 132 4.76 4.52 -7.11
C TRP A 132 4.62 5.10 -8.53
N LYS A 133 4.63 4.21 -9.54
CA LYS A 133 4.52 4.55 -10.96
C LYS A 133 3.43 3.72 -11.60
N ASN A 134 2.93 4.18 -12.74
CA ASN A 134 1.91 3.46 -13.53
C ASN A 134 0.67 3.11 -12.70
N LEU A 135 0.13 4.10 -12.01
CA LEU A 135 -1.08 3.95 -11.22
C LEU A 135 -2.32 4.25 -12.05
N VAL A 136 -3.41 3.57 -11.70
CA VAL A 136 -4.77 3.84 -12.16
C VAL A 136 -5.57 4.37 -10.99
N GLU A 137 -6.24 5.48 -11.20
CA GLU A 137 -7.24 6.03 -10.31
C GLU A 137 -8.60 5.46 -10.68
N ILE A 138 -9.29 4.96 -9.69
CA ILE A 138 -10.71 4.62 -9.74
C ILE A 138 -11.42 5.59 -8.80
N VAL A 139 -12.40 6.31 -9.32
CA VAL A 139 -13.26 7.18 -8.52
C VAL A 139 -14.64 6.54 -8.48
N ASP A 140 -15.20 6.38 -7.29
CA ASP A 140 -16.56 5.90 -7.13
C ASP A 140 -17.59 7.05 -7.14
N ILE A 141 -18.87 6.71 -7.12
CA ILE A 141 -19.97 7.69 -7.08
C ILE A 141 -20.03 8.50 -5.78
N TYR A 142 -19.32 8.06 -4.74
CA TYR A 142 -19.18 8.75 -3.45
C TYR A 142 -17.93 9.65 -3.39
N GLU A 143 -17.28 9.88 -4.55
CA GLU A 143 -16.04 10.65 -4.70
C GLU A 143 -14.83 10.03 -3.99
N GLN A 144 -14.93 8.76 -3.54
CA GLN A 144 -13.80 8.05 -2.98
C GLN A 144 -12.82 7.66 -4.09
N ARG A 145 -11.54 7.94 -3.89
CA ARG A 145 -10.48 7.68 -4.86
C ARG A 145 -9.62 6.51 -4.42
N TYR A 146 -9.40 5.58 -5.34
CA TYR A 146 -8.57 4.41 -5.16
C TYR A 146 -7.45 4.41 -6.18
N TYR A 147 -6.21 4.32 -5.73
CA TYR A 147 -5.04 4.22 -6.60
C TYR A 147 -4.52 2.80 -6.62
N LEU A 148 -4.52 2.18 -7.80
CA LEU A 148 -4.10 0.80 -8.01
C LEU A 148 -2.91 0.74 -8.97
N SER A 149 -1.96 -0.17 -8.73
CA SER A 149 -0.82 -0.35 -9.63
C SER A 149 -1.20 -1.15 -10.88
N LEU A 150 -0.82 -0.64 -12.06
CA LEU A 150 -1.02 -1.31 -13.35
C LEU A 150 -0.13 -2.55 -13.57
N ILE A 151 0.91 -2.78 -12.77
CA ILE A 151 1.80 -3.95 -12.95
C ILE A 151 1.03 -5.26 -12.83
N HIS A 152 -0.13 -5.22 -12.21
CA HIS A 152 -1.04 -6.36 -12.11
C HIS A 152 -1.98 -6.49 -13.29
N ILE A 153 -2.04 -5.48 -14.16
CA ILE A 153 -2.86 -5.43 -15.38
C ILE A 153 -1.94 -5.51 -16.62
N SER A 154 -0.83 -6.22 -16.52
CA SER A 154 0.06 -6.43 -17.65
C SER A 154 -0.51 -7.46 -18.62
N GLU A 155 -1.56 -7.06 -19.31
CA GLU A 155 -1.82 -7.34 -20.72
C GLU A 155 -2.85 -6.33 -21.19
N PRO A 156 -2.51 -5.48 -22.19
CA PRO A 156 -3.49 -4.62 -22.84
C PRO A 156 -4.34 -5.52 -23.75
N THR A 157 -5.29 -6.22 -23.17
CA THR A 157 -6.35 -6.79 -24.02
C THR A 157 -7.38 -5.68 -24.17
N ARG A 158 -7.34 -5.08 -25.37
CA ARG A 158 -8.35 -4.24 -26.01
C ARG A 158 -9.69 -4.29 -25.30
N LEU A 159 -10.10 -3.14 -24.81
CA LEU A 159 -11.51 -2.80 -24.67
C LEU A 159 -12.12 -2.68 -26.05
#